data_16d2fca76e181145abc0eb01cf7d07b1
#
_entry.id   16d2fca76e181145abc0eb01cf7d07b1
#
_cell.length_a   1.000
_cell.length_b   1.000
_cell.length_c   1.000
_cell.angle_alpha   90.00
_cell.angle_beta   90.00
_cell.angle_gamma   90.00
#
_symmetry.space_group_name_H-M   'P 1'
#
loop_
_entity.id
_entity.type
_entity.pdbx_description
1 polymer ?
#
loop_
_entity_poly.entity_id
_entity_poly.type
_entity_poly.pdbx_seq_one_letter_code
_entity_poly.pdbx_strand_id
1 'polypeptide(L)'
;MMKLRPHQERIVDNMSTNSKGQVIVPTGGGKTLCMIKDAQRVFNSGNKWGFILKKPDRKTIVVVSPRILLAQQHCDEIEEWMGLHPMLQRKILHVHSGDTSYDSTTNSSAIREWYSKQHKFNKLIFTTYHSLHRIQESGINVDTIYFDEAHNSVQRHFYPAVEFFAGLDTIRCYFFTATPQSHKSV
;
A
#
# COMPACT_ATOMS: atom_id res chain seq x y z
N MET A 1 13.64 -15.40 10.48
CA MET A 1 13.42 -13.95 10.61
C MET A 1 14.20 -13.23 9.52
N MET A 2 13.54 -12.53 8.60
CA MET A 2 14.22 -11.84 7.52
C MET A 2 14.96 -10.63 8.06
N LYS A 3 16.26 -10.61 7.91
CA LYS A 3 17.11 -9.48 8.30
C LYS A 3 17.16 -8.49 7.14
N LEU A 4 16.80 -7.25 7.40
CA LEU A 4 16.96 -6.16 6.44
C LEU A 4 18.45 -5.90 6.17
N ARG A 5 18.76 -5.53 4.93
CA ARG A 5 20.09 -4.98 4.60
C ARG A 5 20.17 -3.54 5.13
N PRO A 6 21.38 -3.01 5.42
CA PRO A 6 21.53 -1.67 6.01
C PRO A 6 20.82 -0.56 5.23
N HIS A 7 20.81 -0.61 3.90
CA HIS A 7 20.09 0.38 3.09
C HIS A 7 18.57 0.26 3.23
N GLN A 8 18.03 -0.96 3.40
CA GLN A 8 16.60 -1.20 3.61
C GLN A 8 16.16 -0.72 5.00
N GLU A 9 16.99 -0.93 6.01
CA GLU A 9 16.73 -0.40 7.37
C GLU A 9 16.61 1.11 7.35
N ARG A 10 17.55 1.80 6.70
CA ARG A 10 17.50 3.28 6.56
C ARG A 10 16.25 3.75 5.82
N ILE A 11 15.84 3.05 4.75
CA ILE A 11 14.62 3.38 4.00
C ILE A 11 13.40 3.27 4.93
N VAL A 12 13.23 2.15 5.61
CA VAL A 12 12.09 1.89 6.48
C VAL A 12 12.06 2.87 7.66
N ASP A 13 13.21 3.23 8.21
CA ASP A 13 13.32 4.24 9.27
C ASP A 13 12.93 5.63 8.77
N ASN A 14 13.38 6.03 7.59
CA ASN A 14 12.97 7.29 6.97
C ASN A 14 11.46 7.33 6.67
N MET A 15 10.88 6.23 6.20
CA MET A 15 9.43 6.13 6.01
C MET A 15 8.66 6.29 7.33
N SER A 16 9.21 5.85 8.45
CA SER A 16 8.57 5.99 9.77
C SER A 16 8.51 7.42 10.28
N THR A 17 9.39 8.29 9.82
CA THR A 17 9.51 9.69 10.23
C THR A 17 8.97 10.69 9.20
N ASN A 18 8.75 10.26 7.97
CA ASN A 18 8.23 11.08 6.88
C ASN A 18 6.94 10.48 6.33
N SER A 19 5.87 11.23 6.31
CA SER A 19 4.57 10.76 5.82
C SER A 19 4.48 10.67 4.30
N LYS A 20 5.39 11.31 3.59
CA LYS A 20 5.42 11.30 2.12
C LYS A 20 6.85 11.28 1.61
N GLY A 21 7.09 10.60 0.51
CA GLY A 21 8.40 10.60 -0.09
C GLY A 21 8.55 9.69 -1.30
N GLN A 22 9.65 9.90 -1.99
CA GLN A 22 10.12 9.01 -3.04
C GLN A 22 11.13 8.03 -2.45
N VAL A 23 10.94 6.75 -2.74
CA VAL A 23 11.80 5.66 -2.29
C VAL A 23 12.53 5.08 -3.49
N ILE A 24 13.83 5.28 -3.54
CA ILE A 24 14.68 4.79 -4.63
C ILE A 24 15.39 3.54 -4.13
N VAL A 25 15.04 2.41 -4.74
CA VAL A 25 15.65 1.11 -4.44
C VAL A 25 16.16 0.51 -5.73
N PRO A 26 17.45 0.19 -5.85
CA PRO A 26 17.99 -0.46 -7.03
C PRO A 26 17.24 -1.74 -7.39
N THR A 27 17.22 -2.10 -8.66
CA THR A 27 16.66 -3.39 -9.12
C THR A 27 17.28 -4.53 -8.31
N GLY A 28 16.43 -5.42 -7.77
CA GLY A 28 16.88 -6.48 -6.86
C GLY A 28 17.20 -6.00 -5.44
N GLY A 29 16.97 -4.72 -5.11
CA GLY A 29 17.24 -4.14 -3.79
C GLY A 29 16.19 -4.41 -2.74
N GLY A 30 15.08 -5.08 -3.10
CA GLY A 30 14.04 -5.47 -2.15
C GLY A 30 13.01 -4.38 -1.85
N LYS A 31 12.47 -3.71 -2.88
CA LYS A 31 11.36 -2.74 -2.74
C LYS A 31 10.20 -3.30 -1.94
N THR A 32 9.73 -4.49 -2.32
CA THR A 32 8.60 -5.15 -1.67
C THR A 32 8.88 -5.40 -0.20
N LEU A 33 10.10 -5.75 0.16
CA LEU A 33 10.48 -5.95 1.56
C LEU A 33 10.38 -4.67 2.39
N CYS A 34 10.74 -3.52 1.82
CA CYS A 34 10.56 -2.23 2.48
C CYS A 34 9.05 -1.93 2.70
N MET A 35 8.21 -2.21 1.70
CA MET A 35 6.75 -2.09 1.84
C MET A 35 6.21 -3.01 2.94
N ILE A 36 6.63 -4.28 2.98
CA ILE A 36 6.21 -5.26 3.98
C ILE A 36 6.57 -4.77 5.39
N LYS A 37 7.79 -4.32 5.60
CA LYS A 37 8.25 -3.86 6.92
C LYS A 37 7.53 -2.60 7.38
N ASP A 38 7.30 -1.65 6.48
CA ASP A 38 6.50 -0.47 6.79
C ASP A 38 5.04 -0.84 7.09
N ALA A 39 4.42 -1.71 6.30
CA ALA A 39 3.06 -2.19 6.50
C ALA A 39 2.90 -2.92 7.85
N GLN A 40 3.85 -3.77 8.22
CA GLN A 40 3.86 -4.42 9.54
C GLN A 40 3.92 -3.38 10.66
N ARG A 41 4.74 -2.35 10.53
CA ARG A 41 4.84 -1.26 11.50
C ARG A 41 3.51 -0.49 11.62
N VAL A 42 2.87 -0.17 10.49
CA VAL A 42 1.57 0.51 10.45
C VAL A 42 0.50 -0.32 11.15
N PHE A 43 0.39 -1.60 10.85
CA PHE A 43 -0.59 -2.47 11.49
C PHE A 43 -0.33 -2.68 12.98
N ASN A 44 0.92 -2.79 13.39
CA ASN A 44 1.30 -2.91 14.79
C ASN A 44 1.04 -1.63 15.60
N SER A 45 1.10 -0.47 14.97
CA SER A 45 0.84 0.81 15.65
C SER A 45 -0.61 0.92 16.14
N GLY A 46 -1.55 0.33 15.41
CA GLY A 46 -2.96 0.25 15.79
C GLY A 46 -3.25 -0.75 16.93
N ASN A 47 -2.31 -1.64 17.22
CA ASN A 47 -2.43 -2.66 18.26
C ASN A 47 -1.76 -2.28 19.59
N LYS A 48 -1.25 -1.07 19.76
CA LYS A 48 -0.68 -0.65 21.03
C LYS A 48 -1.74 -0.67 22.12
N TRP A 49 -1.65 -1.67 22.97
CA TRP A 49 -2.41 -1.78 24.20
C TRP A 49 -2.01 -0.62 25.12
N GLY A 50 -2.70 0.50 24.97
CA GLY A 50 -2.76 1.48 26.06
C GLY A 50 -3.81 1.02 27.04
N PHE A 51 -3.52 1.12 28.30
CA PHE A 51 -4.25 0.64 29.48
C PHE A 51 -5.70 1.13 29.63
N ILE A 52 -6.30 1.72 28.60
CA ILE A 52 -7.67 2.27 28.62
C ILE A 52 -8.35 1.89 27.28
N LEU A 53 -9.28 0.95 27.32
CA LEU A 53 -10.50 0.70 26.51
C LEU A 53 -10.66 1.40 25.12
N LYS A 54 -9.59 1.70 24.39
CA LYS A 54 -9.71 2.16 23.01
C LYS A 54 -9.78 0.96 22.09
N LYS A 55 -10.83 0.92 21.27
CA LYS A 55 -10.91 -0.03 20.15
C LYS A 55 -9.62 0.07 19.33
N PRO A 56 -9.02 -1.06 18.94
CA PRO A 56 -7.83 -1.02 18.10
C PRO A 56 -8.11 -0.21 16.83
N ASP A 57 -7.24 0.74 16.54
CA ASP A 57 -7.31 1.56 15.34
C ASP A 57 -6.87 0.74 14.12
N ARG A 58 -7.84 0.25 13.36
CA ARG A 58 -7.60 -0.60 12.20
C ARG A 58 -7.18 0.23 11.00
N LYS A 59 -6.07 -0.15 10.40
CA LYS A 59 -5.42 0.57 9.31
C LYS A 59 -5.78 -0.02 7.94
N THR A 60 -5.79 0.84 6.93
CA THR A 60 -6.00 0.48 5.54
C THR A 60 -4.80 0.89 4.71
N ILE A 61 -4.19 -0.08 4.05
CA ILE A 61 -3.04 0.11 3.16
C ILE A 61 -3.44 -0.25 1.74
N VAL A 62 -3.08 0.59 0.78
CA VAL A 62 -3.26 0.36 -0.65
C VAL A 62 -1.90 0.21 -1.31
N VAL A 63 -1.75 -0.82 -2.13
CA VAL A 63 -0.58 -1.05 -2.98
C VAL A 63 -1.00 -0.90 -4.43
N VAL A 64 -0.39 0.04 -5.13
CA VAL A 64 -0.68 0.36 -6.54
C VAL A 64 0.44 -0.14 -7.41
N SER A 65 0.10 -0.99 -8.38
CA SER A 65 1.05 -1.61 -9.32
C SER A 65 0.70 -1.27 -10.77
N PRO A 66 1.66 -1.26 -11.69
CA PRO A 66 1.39 -0.95 -13.09
C PRO A 66 0.59 -2.04 -13.82
N ARG A 67 0.63 -3.27 -13.32
CA ARG A 67 0.00 -4.45 -13.95
C ARG A 67 -0.64 -5.36 -12.92
N ILE A 68 -1.70 -6.06 -13.33
CA ILE A 68 -2.43 -7.03 -12.50
C ILE A 68 -1.48 -8.10 -11.95
N LEU A 69 -0.60 -8.66 -12.78
CA LEU A 69 0.36 -9.68 -12.35
C LEU A 69 1.26 -9.20 -11.21
N LEU A 70 1.74 -7.95 -11.28
CA LEU A 70 2.56 -7.36 -10.21
C LEU A 70 1.74 -7.12 -8.94
N ALA A 71 0.47 -6.72 -9.06
CA ALA A 71 -0.43 -6.58 -7.91
C ALA A 71 -0.62 -7.93 -7.20
N GLN A 72 -0.79 -9.02 -7.96
CA GLN A 72 -0.88 -10.37 -7.42
C GLN A 72 0.42 -10.83 -6.78
N GLN A 73 1.58 -10.58 -7.41
CA GLN A 73 2.89 -10.90 -6.84
C GLN A 73 3.14 -10.16 -5.52
N HIS A 74 2.80 -8.90 -5.44
CA HIS A 74 2.92 -8.13 -4.19
C HIS A 74 2.01 -8.71 -3.10
N CYS A 75 0.80 -9.12 -3.45
CA CYS A 75 -0.09 -9.78 -2.52
C CYS A 75 0.53 -11.06 -1.96
N ASP A 76 1.01 -11.93 -2.84
CA ASP A 76 1.60 -13.21 -2.46
C ASP A 76 2.83 -13.02 -1.56
N GLU A 77 3.74 -12.12 -1.94
CA GLU A 77 4.93 -11.81 -1.14
C GLU A 77 4.59 -11.22 0.23
N ILE A 78 3.65 -10.28 0.30
CA ILE A 78 3.22 -9.67 1.55
C ILE A 78 2.55 -10.72 2.45
N GLU A 79 1.69 -11.57 1.89
CA GLU A 79 1.00 -12.62 2.65
C GLU A 79 1.95 -13.70 3.15
N GLU A 80 2.92 -14.11 2.37
CA GLU A 80 3.96 -15.04 2.82
C GLU A 80 4.65 -14.54 4.10
N TRP A 81 4.98 -13.25 4.13
CA TRP A 81 5.63 -12.64 5.28
C TRP A 81 4.69 -12.33 6.45
N MET A 82 3.48 -11.84 6.18
CA MET A 82 2.50 -11.52 7.21
C MET A 82 1.80 -12.76 7.77
N GLY A 83 1.70 -13.84 7.00
CA GLY A 83 1.15 -15.11 7.44
C GLY A 83 1.87 -15.70 8.65
N LEU A 84 3.15 -15.36 8.82
CA LEU A 84 3.94 -15.75 9.98
C LEU A 84 3.58 -14.95 11.26
N HIS A 85 2.73 -13.94 11.16
CA HIS A 85 2.34 -13.08 12.27
C HIS A 85 0.81 -13.07 12.46
N PRO A 86 0.24 -14.10 13.11
CA PRO A 86 -1.22 -14.23 13.29
C PRO A 86 -1.85 -13.08 14.08
N MET A 87 -1.06 -12.30 14.82
CA MET A 87 -1.52 -11.10 15.52
C MET A 87 -1.90 -9.95 14.57
N LEU A 88 -1.46 -10.00 13.30
CA LEU A 88 -1.79 -9.01 12.28
C LEU A 88 -3.06 -9.44 11.50
N GLN A 89 -4.18 -9.49 12.21
CA GLN A 89 -5.46 -9.81 11.58
C GLN A 89 -5.78 -8.80 10.48
N ARG A 90 -5.91 -9.28 9.26
CA ARG A 90 -6.13 -8.47 8.06
C ARG A 90 -7.09 -9.14 7.09
N LYS A 91 -7.68 -8.32 6.24
CA LYS A 91 -8.50 -8.73 5.09
C LYS A 91 -7.92 -8.13 3.82
N ILE A 92 -8.06 -8.87 2.74
CA ILE A 92 -7.47 -8.53 1.44
C ILE A 92 -8.59 -8.29 0.43
N LEU A 93 -8.43 -7.22 -0.35
CA LEU A 93 -9.26 -6.91 -1.50
C LEU A 93 -8.38 -6.62 -2.72
N HIS A 94 -8.72 -7.21 -3.85
CA HIS A 94 -8.15 -6.85 -5.15
C HIS A 94 -9.10 -5.93 -5.92
N VAL A 95 -8.60 -4.78 -6.36
CA VAL A 95 -9.34 -3.82 -7.18
C VAL A 95 -8.71 -3.78 -8.57
N HIS A 96 -9.02 -4.78 -9.37
CA HIS A 96 -8.64 -4.92 -10.77
C HIS A 96 -9.50 -6.00 -11.44
N SER A 97 -9.42 -6.11 -12.77
CA SER A 97 -10.23 -7.03 -13.55
C SER A 97 -9.68 -8.47 -13.66
N GLY A 98 -8.52 -8.75 -13.05
CA GLY A 98 -7.90 -10.08 -13.09
C GLY A 98 -8.53 -11.06 -12.10
N ASP A 99 -8.41 -12.35 -12.39
CA ASP A 99 -8.85 -13.41 -11.51
C ASP A 99 -7.93 -13.52 -10.28
N THR A 100 -8.54 -13.77 -9.13
CA THR A 100 -7.84 -13.98 -7.87
C THR A 100 -8.67 -14.87 -6.94
N SER A 101 -8.00 -15.53 -6.00
CA SER A 101 -8.66 -16.32 -4.94
C SER A 101 -9.18 -15.44 -3.77
N TYR A 102 -8.83 -14.17 -3.75
CA TYR A 102 -9.28 -13.21 -2.74
C TYR A 102 -10.55 -12.49 -3.18
N ASP A 103 -11.17 -11.74 -2.27
CA ASP A 103 -12.23 -10.82 -2.62
C ASP A 103 -11.75 -9.84 -3.69
N SER A 104 -12.56 -9.60 -4.71
CA SER A 104 -12.21 -8.69 -5.80
C SER A 104 -13.42 -7.94 -6.34
N THR A 105 -13.21 -6.70 -6.73
CA THR A 105 -14.23 -5.87 -7.39
C THR A 105 -13.60 -4.64 -8.03
N THR A 106 -14.21 -4.15 -9.10
CA THR A 106 -13.91 -2.83 -9.68
C THR A 106 -15.05 -1.83 -9.48
N ASN A 107 -16.09 -2.22 -8.74
CA ASN A 107 -17.24 -1.36 -8.45
C ASN A 107 -17.00 -0.55 -7.17
N SER A 108 -17.05 0.77 -7.24
CA SER A 108 -16.80 1.66 -6.10
C SER A 108 -17.77 1.47 -4.94
N SER A 109 -19.04 1.19 -5.21
CA SER A 109 -20.02 0.91 -4.16
C SER A 109 -19.74 -0.41 -3.45
N ALA A 110 -19.30 -1.44 -4.20
CA ALA A 110 -18.90 -2.71 -3.63
C ALA A 110 -17.61 -2.60 -2.79
N ILE A 111 -16.66 -1.76 -3.19
CA ILE A 111 -15.47 -1.44 -2.40
C ILE A 111 -15.88 -0.85 -1.05
N ARG A 112 -16.78 0.13 -1.05
CA ARG A 112 -17.28 0.78 0.17
C ARG A 112 -18.00 -0.23 1.08
N GLU A 113 -18.83 -1.09 0.52
CA GLU A 113 -19.54 -2.11 1.27
C GLU A 113 -18.57 -3.11 1.91
N TRP A 114 -17.60 -3.62 1.15
CA TRP A 114 -16.55 -4.50 1.66
C TRP A 114 -15.77 -3.83 2.81
N TYR A 115 -15.34 -2.59 2.61
CA TYR A 115 -14.62 -1.80 3.61
C TYR A 115 -15.42 -1.70 4.93
N SER A 116 -16.71 -1.41 4.86
CA SER A 116 -17.58 -1.28 6.03
C SER A 116 -17.76 -2.61 6.77
N LYS A 117 -17.88 -3.71 6.03
CA LYS A 117 -17.98 -5.06 6.62
C LYS A 117 -16.70 -5.49 7.35
N GLN A 118 -15.55 -5.00 6.91
CA GLN A 118 -14.24 -5.36 7.46
C GLN A 118 -13.73 -4.39 8.54
N HIS A 119 -14.62 -3.64 9.21
CA HIS A 119 -14.22 -2.61 10.18
C HIS A 119 -13.41 -3.13 11.37
N LYS A 120 -13.49 -4.44 11.68
CA LYS A 120 -12.74 -5.09 12.78
C LYS A 120 -11.32 -5.50 12.39
N PHE A 121 -10.96 -5.39 11.13
CA PHE A 121 -9.69 -5.89 10.60
C PHE A 121 -8.85 -4.78 9.96
N ASN A 122 -7.54 -4.96 10.00
CA ASN A 122 -6.65 -4.25 9.09
C ASN A 122 -6.97 -4.66 7.66
N LYS A 123 -6.76 -3.76 6.71
CA LYS A 123 -7.12 -3.96 5.31
C LYS A 123 -5.93 -3.75 4.40
N LEU A 124 -5.69 -4.70 3.51
CA LEU A 124 -4.75 -4.60 2.41
C LEU A 124 -5.53 -4.58 1.10
N ILE A 125 -5.35 -3.55 0.31
CA ILE A 125 -5.99 -3.41 -0.99
C ILE A 125 -4.91 -3.35 -2.06
N PHE A 126 -4.98 -4.28 -3.00
CA PHE A 126 -4.07 -4.35 -4.15
C PHE A 126 -4.81 -3.87 -5.40
N THR A 127 -4.26 -2.90 -6.09
CA THR A 127 -4.86 -2.31 -7.28
C THR A 127 -3.82 -2.00 -8.34
N THR A 128 -4.30 -1.64 -9.51
CA THR A 128 -3.48 -1.09 -10.59
C THR A 128 -3.70 0.42 -10.73
N TYR A 129 -2.76 1.11 -11.38
CA TYR A 129 -2.98 2.53 -11.72
C TYR A 129 -4.26 2.74 -12.50
N HIS A 130 -4.61 1.81 -13.36
CA HIS A 130 -5.84 1.86 -14.16
C HIS A 130 -7.12 1.82 -13.32
N SER A 131 -7.12 1.10 -12.20
CA SER A 131 -8.29 0.92 -11.33
C SER A 131 -8.28 1.78 -10.08
N LEU A 132 -7.22 2.54 -9.81
CA LEU A 132 -7.07 3.36 -8.60
C LEU A 132 -8.21 4.36 -8.40
N HIS A 133 -8.74 4.94 -9.48
CA HIS A 133 -9.87 5.88 -9.43
C HIS A 133 -11.13 5.24 -8.81
N ARG A 134 -11.30 3.94 -8.88
CA ARG A 134 -12.42 3.23 -8.24
C ARG A 134 -12.34 3.28 -6.72
N ILE A 135 -11.13 3.23 -6.17
CA ILE A 135 -10.89 3.39 -4.74
C ILE A 135 -11.19 4.83 -4.33
N GLN A 136 -10.75 5.82 -5.11
CA GLN A 136 -11.08 7.23 -4.89
C GLN A 136 -12.60 7.45 -4.87
N GLU A 137 -13.32 6.96 -5.86
CA GLU A 137 -14.79 7.10 -5.98
C GLU A 137 -15.52 6.41 -4.83
N SER A 138 -14.97 5.36 -4.26
CA SER A 138 -15.57 4.65 -3.12
C SER A 138 -15.63 5.50 -1.84
N GLY A 139 -14.78 6.49 -1.71
CA GLY A 139 -14.71 7.38 -0.55
C GLY A 139 -14.24 6.71 0.75
N ILE A 140 -13.58 5.55 0.67
CA ILE A 140 -13.00 4.89 1.85
C ILE A 140 -11.79 5.65 2.37
N ASN A 141 -11.52 5.52 3.67
CA ASN A 141 -10.32 6.09 4.27
C ASN A 141 -9.13 5.17 4.03
N VAL A 142 -8.04 5.74 3.52
CA VAL A 142 -6.76 5.06 3.31
C VAL A 142 -5.72 5.70 4.22
N ASP A 143 -5.00 4.90 4.99
CA ASP A 143 -3.96 5.38 5.91
C ASP A 143 -2.59 5.48 5.24
N THR A 144 -2.27 4.50 4.40
CA THR A 144 -0.99 4.44 3.68
C THR A 144 -1.20 3.93 2.26
N ILE A 145 -0.53 4.54 1.31
CA ILE A 145 -0.52 4.11 -0.09
C ILE A 145 0.91 4.00 -0.61
N TYR A 146 1.21 2.87 -1.24
CA TYR A 146 2.47 2.62 -1.94
C TYR A 146 2.22 2.60 -3.44
N PHE A 147 2.94 3.43 -4.16
CA PHE A 147 2.97 3.44 -5.63
C PHE A 147 4.21 2.71 -6.11
N ASP A 148 4.05 1.50 -6.63
CA ASP A 148 5.16 0.76 -7.23
C ASP A 148 5.42 1.20 -8.67
N GLU A 149 6.68 1.13 -9.11
CA GLU A 149 7.10 1.62 -10.42
C GLU A 149 6.56 3.04 -10.68
N ALA A 150 6.93 3.97 -9.81
CA ALA A 150 6.32 5.30 -9.69
C ALA A 150 6.38 6.16 -10.96
N HIS A 151 7.26 5.82 -11.92
CA HIS A 151 7.26 6.48 -13.23
C HIS A 151 5.94 6.33 -14.00
N ASN A 152 5.13 5.32 -13.67
CA ASN A 152 3.78 5.15 -14.23
C ASN A 152 2.76 6.12 -13.64
N SER A 153 3.02 6.67 -12.47
CA SER A 153 2.08 7.58 -11.78
C SER A 153 1.83 8.89 -12.52
N VAL A 154 2.78 9.31 -13.34
CA VAL A 154 2.71 10.58 -14.12
C VAL A 154 2.02 10.43 -15.46
N GLN A 155 1.55 9.24 -15.82
CA GLN A 155 0.79 9.07 -17.05
C GLN A 155 -0.54 9.81 -16.95
N ARG A 156 -0.90 10.52 -18.03
CA ARG A 156 -2.03 11.45 -18.08
C ARG A 156 -3.34 10.87 -17.57
N HIS A 157 -3.61 9.60 -17.85
CA HIS A 157 -4.88 8.95 -17.48
C HIS A 157 -4.93 8.54 -16.01
N PHE A 158 -3.77 8.34 -15.35
CA PHE A 158 -3.70 7.89 -13.97
C PHE A 158 -3.47 9.03 -12.98
N TYR A 159 -2.92 10.13 -13.47
CA TYR A 159 -2.48 11.27 -12.67
C TYR A 159 -3.58 11.84 -11.74
N PRO A 160 -4.84 12.02 -12.17
CA PRO A 160 -5.86 12.59 -11.29
C PRO A 160 -6.11 11.78 -10.02
N ALA A 161 -6.16 10.46 -10.11
CA ALA A 161 -6.34 9.59 -8.93
C ALA A 161 -5.09 9.56 -8.05
N VAL A 162 -3.90 9.54 -8.66
CA VAL A 162 -2.62 9.62 -7.94
C VAL A 162 -2.53 10.95 -7.18
N GLU A 163 -2.81 12.08 -7.85
CA GLU A 163 -2.78 13.41 -7.26
C GLU A 163 -3.76 13.54 -6.10
N PHE A 164 -4.96 12.98 -6.24
CA PHE A 164 -5.95 12.96 -5.18
C PHE A 164 -5.38 12.36 -3.89
N PHE A 165 -4.83 11.15 -3.96
CA PHE A 165 -4.27 10.49 -2.77
C PHE A 165 -3.00 11.16 -2.27
N ALA A 166 -2.09 11.55 -3.15
CA ALA A 166 -0.84 12.22 -2.78
C ALA A 166 -1.07 13.59 -2.15
N GLY A 167 -2.17 14.25 -2.49
CA GLY A 167 -2.54 15.58 -1.96
C GLY A 167 -3.21 15.55 -0.60
N LEU A 168 -3.65 14.40 -0.10
CA LEU A 168 -4.30 14.29 1.21
C LEU A 168 -3.28 14.42 2.34
N ASP A 169 -3.51 15.32 3.29
CA ASP A 169 -2.62 15.52 4.45
C ASP A 169 -2.68 14.37 5.46
N THR A 170 -3.77 13.62 5.46
CA THR A 170 -4.03 12.51 6.40
C THR A 170 -3.43 11.18 5.98
N ILE A 171 -2.90 11.08 4.76
CA ILE A 171 -2.37 9.84 4.18
C ILE A 171 -0.85 9.82 4.20
N ARG A 172 -0.28 8.64 4.46
CA ARG A 172 1.12 8.35 4.20
C ARG A 172 1.24 7.86 2.74
N CYS A 173 2.11 8.47 1.96
CA CYS A 173 2.21 8.22 0.52
C CYS A 173 3.67 8.06 0.10
N TYR A 174 4.02 6.93 -0.49
CA TYR A 174 5.39 6.63 -0.92
C TYR A 174 5.42 6.16 -2.38
N PHE A 175 6.32 6.76 -3.14
CA PHE A 175 6.57 6.45 -4.54
C PHE A 175 7.85 5.62 -4.67
N PHE A 176 7.72 4.36 -5.02
CA PHE A 176 8.83 3.42 -5.19
C PHE A 176 9.27 3.37 -6.65
N THR A 177 10.57 3.52 -6.88
CA THR A 177 11.18 3.40 -8.20
C THR A 177 12.57 2.79 -8.11
N ALA A 178 12.98 2.08 -9.16
CA ALA A 178 14.34 1.52 -9.25
C ALA A 178 15.36 2.57 -9.68
N THR A 179 14.97 3.57 -10.46
CA THR A 179 15.83 4.64 -10.95
C THR A 179 15.13 5.99 -10.79
N PRO A 180 15.85 7.02 -10.29
CA PRO A 180 15.32 8.37 -10.35
C PRO A 180 15.12 8.73 -11.82
N GLN A 181 13.96 9.28 -12.16
CA GLN A 181 13.81 9.94 -13.46
C GLN A 181 14.75 11.14 -13.44
N SER A 182 15.87 11.01 -14.13
CA SER A 182 16.65 12.18 -14.48
C SER A 182 15.79 13.00 -15.45
N HIS A 183 15.21 14.10 -15.00
CA HIS A 183 14.82 15.16 -15.90
C HIS A 183 16.10 15.57 -16.63
N LYS A 184 16.33 15.01 -17.82
CA LYS A 184 17.20 15.67 -18.77
C LYS A 184 16.48 16.95 -19.11
N SER A 185 16.84 18.03 -18.42
CA SER A 185 16.63 19.36 -18.95
C SER A 185 17.38 19.41 -20.27
N VAL A 186 16.64 19.39 -21.32
CA VAL A 186 17.16 19.71 -22.67
C VAL A 186 17.46 21.18 -22.68
#